data_722fbf593e915408b6de8214e3dc4b79
#
_entry.id   722fbf593e915408b6de8214e3dc4b79
#
_cell.length_a   1.000
_cell.length_b   1.000
_cell.length_c   1.000
_cell.angle_alpha   90.00
_cell.angle_beta   90.00
_cell.angle_gamma   90.00
#
_symmetry.space_group_name_H-M   'P 1'
#
loop_
_entity.id
_entity.type
_entity.pdbx_description
1 polymer ?
#
loop_
_entity_poly.entity_id
_entity_poly.type
_entity_poly.pdbx_seq_one_letter_code
_entity_poly.pdbx_strand_id
1 'polypeptide(L)'
;MKKYKSDRAFDIVNGLIIAILCVTFILPFWMMIISSFTEEISLRVNGYKLFPSAFSAAGYEYIFSSSDYNILRAIINSVIISVSGTVLSVAVSLITAYALSKKYVVGIKGINVFYIITMFFAGGTIPLYLVIRGIGLYDTIWALIIPSMFSLYHIILVRSYFYSLPAALEEAAMIDGANDFKIL
;
A
#
# COMPACT_ATOMS: atom_id res chain seq x y z
N MET A 1 11.89 -38.20 -2.87
CA MET A 1 12.39 -37.93 -4.24
C MET A 1 13.88 -37.65 -4.17
N LYS A 2 14.73 -38.41 -4.90
CA LYS A 2 16.18 -38.15 -4.97
C LYS A 2 16.41 -36.90 -5.85
N LYS A 3 16.86 -35.78 -5.25
CA LYS A 3 17.30 -34.60 -6.02
C LYS A 3 18.50 -35.01 -6.88
N TYR A 4 18.42 -34.84 -8.18
CA TYR A 4 19.54 -35.04 -9.12
C TYR A 4 20.66 -34.02 -8.83
N LYS A 5 21.92 -34.37 -9.11
CA LYS A 5 23.07 -33.45 -8.93
C LYS A 5 22.90 -32.14 -9.73
N SER A 6 22.24 -32.21 -10.89
CA SER A 6 21.88 -31.05 -11.73
C SER A 6 20.95 -30.09 -11.01
N ASP A 7 19.96 -30.61 -10.24
CA ASP A 7 19.01 -29.78 -9.51
C ASP A 7 19.70 -29.00 -8.38
N ARG A 8 20.71 -29.61 -7.74
CA ARG A 8 21.48 -28.92 -6.69
C ARG A 8 22.34 -27.79 -7.23
N ALA A 9 23.00 -27.98 -8.40
CA ALA A 9 23.81 -26.93 -9.04
C ALA A 9 22.89 -25.75 -9.44
N PHE A 10 21.73 -26.04 -10.01
CA PHE A 10 20.72 -25.02 -10.33
C PHE A 10 20.22 -24.27 -9.07
N ASP A 11 19.88 -24.99 -8.00
CA ASP A 11 19.44 -24.38 -6.73
C ASP A 11 20.51 -23.45 -6.14
N ILE A 12 21.80 -23.83 -6.22
CA ILE A 12 22.92 -23.01 -5.73
C ILE A 12 23.10 -21.75 -6.59
N VAL A 13 23.13 -21.90 -7.92
CA VAL A 13 23.28 -20.74 -8.82
C VAL A 13 22.12 -19.79 -8.68
N ASN A 14 20.90 -20.30 -8.65
CA ASN A 14 19.70 -19.48 -8.46
C ASN A 14 19.72 -18.78 -7.09
N GLY A 15 20.12 -19.50 -6.03
CA GLY A 15 20.27 -18.93 -4.69
C GLY A 15 21.30 -17.80 -4.65
N LEU A 16 22.44 -17.96 -5.34
CA LEU A 16 23.46 -16.90 -5.44
C LEU A 16 22.94 -15.67 -6.19
N ILE A 17 22.25 -15.87 -7.31
CA ILE A 17 21.65 -14.75 -8.07
C ILE A 17 20.65 -14.00 -7.19
N ILE A 18 19.77 -14.71 -6.51
CA ILE A 18 18.77 -14.09 -5.61
C ILE A 18 19.48 -13.34 -4.47
N ALA A 19 20.51 -13.93 -3.86
CA ALA A 19 21.28 -13.28 -2.78
C ALA A 19 21.94 -11.98 -3.26
N ILE A 20 22.57 -11.97 -4.44
CA ILE A 20 23.16 -10.77 -5.02
C ILE A 20 22.10 -9.70 -5.27
N LEU A 21 20.94 -10.07 -5.83
CA LEU A 21 19.83 -9.15 -6.04
C LEU A 21 19.32 -8.57 -4.70
N CYS A 22 19.13 -9.40 -3.68
CA CYS A 22 18.73 -8.94 -2.36
C CYS A 22 19.73 -7.93 -1.76
N VAL A 23 21.03 -8.23 -1.83
CA VAL A 23 22.08 -7.31 -1.36
C VAL A 23 22.01 -5.98 -2.13
N THR A 24 21.86 -6.04 -3.46
CA THR A 24 21.76 -4.84 -4.30
C THR A 24 20.56 -3.98 -3.93
N PHE A 25 19.41 -4.59 -3.61
CA PHE A 25 18.22 -3.86 -3.20
C PHE A 25 18.33 -3.32 -1.75
N ILE A 26 19.01 -4.01 -0.86
CA ILE A 26 19.21 -3.56 0.53
C ILE A 26 20.25 -2.45 0.63
N LEU A 27 21.25 -2.44 -0.24
CA LEU A 27 22.39 -1.53 -0.18
C LEU A 27 22.00 -0.04 -0.14
N PRO A 28 21.09 0.50 -0.97
CA PRO A 28 20.70 1.90 -0.90
C PRO A 28 20.03 2.25 0.44
N PHE A 29 19.21 1.37 1.01
CA PHE A 29 18.61 1.59 2.33
C PHE A 29 19.67 1.58 3.44
N TRP A 30 20.62 0.66 3.36
CA TRP A 30 21.77 0.61 4.27
C TRP A 30 22.56 1.92 4.21
N MET A 31 22.91 2.38 3.01
CA MET A 31 23.63 3.65 2.84
C MET A 31 22.86 4.84 3.37
N MET A 32 21.53 4.87 3.21
CA MET A 32 20.68 5.92 3.76
C MET A 32 20.73 5.94 5.29
N ILE A 33 20.64 4.77 5.94
CA ILE A 33 20.74 4.64 7.39
C ILE A 33 22.12 5.08 7.88
N ILE A 34 23.20 4.61 7.25
CA ILE A 34 24.57 4.99 7.62
C ILE A 34 24.78 6.49 7.45
N SER A 35 24.31 7.06 6.35
CA SER A 35 24.43 8.51 6.10
C SER A 35 23.69 9.34 7.13
N SER A 36 22.53 8.89 7.63
CA SER A 36 21.77 9.61 8.65
C SER A 36 22.48 9.69 10.01
N PHE A 37 23.40 8.75 10.28
CA PHE A 37 24.24 8.73 11.48
C PHE A 37 25.68 9.20 11.23
N THR A 38 25.97 9.77 10.05
CA THR A 38 27.31 10.26 9.71
C THR A 38 27.33 11.79 9.82
N GLU A 39 28.42 12.33 10.37
CA GLU A 39 28.65 13.78 10.47
C GLU A 39 28.62 14.44 9.08
N GLU A 40 27.91 15.56 8.95
CA GLU A 40 27.70 16.27 7.68
C GLU A 40 29.02 16.65 6.99
N ILE A 41 30.00 17.16 7.73
CA ILE A 41 31.32 17.52 7.19
C ILE A 41 32.01 16.30 6.61
N SER A 42 31.94 15.17 7.32
CA SER A 42 32.52 13.90 6.86
C SER A 42 31.85 13.38 5.59
N LEU A 43 30.52 13.52 5.45
CA LEU A 43 29.79 13.18 4.22
C LEU A 43 30.20 14.05 3.04
N ARG A 44 30.37 15.35 3.27
CA ARG A 44 30.78 16.31 2.21
C ARG A 44 32.22 16.06 1.72
N VAL A 45 33.13 15.70 2.61
CA VAL A 45 34.56 15.51 2.29
C VAL A 45 34.83 14.10 1.75
N ASN A 46 34.29 13.07 2.40
CA ASN A 46 34.60 11.66 2.15
C ASN A 46 33.56 10.93 1.26
N GLY A 47 32.41 11.58 0.98
CA GLY A 47 31.30 10.97 0.27
C GLY A 47 30.59 9.88 1.10
N TYR A 48 29.68 9.18 0.42
CA TYR A 48 28.90 8.09 1.03
C TYR A 48 29.76 6.83 1.18
N LYS A 49 29.75 6.25 2.39
CA LYS A 49 30.48 5.02 2.72
C LYS A 49 29.52 3.98 3.31
N LEU A 50 29.94 2.70 3.25
CA LEU A 50 29.17 1.59 3.85
C LEU A 50 29.18 1.59 5.39
N PHE A 51 30.11 2.32 5.99
CA PHE A 51 30.21 2.51 7.45
C PHE A 51 30.47 3.98 7.75
N PRO A 52 29.95 4.52 8.87
CA PRO A 52 30.10 5.92 9.21
C PRO A 52 31.58 6.24 9.46
N SER A 53 32.12 7.28 8.80
CA SER A 53 33.47 7.75 9.02
C SER A 53 33.62 8.49 10.36
N ALA A 54 32.56 9.20 10.77
CA ALA A 54 32.41 9.83 12.08
C ALA A 54 30.93 9.71 12.44
N PHE A 55 30.65 9.07 13.60
CA PHE A 55 29.28 8.90 14.07
C PHE A 55 28.74 10.23 14.64
N SER A 56 27.55 10.64 14.22
CA SER A 56 26.87 11.83 14.70
C SER A 56 25.35 11.64 14.65
N ALA A 57 24.67 11.99 15.73
CA ALA A 57 23.21 12.07 15.79
C ALA A 57 22.70 13.51 15.64
N ALA A 58 23.59 14.47 15.31
CA ALA A 58 23.26 15.90 15.26
C ALA A 58 22.11 16.23 14.30
N GLY A 59 21.97 15.47 13.19
CA GLY A 59 20.83 15.62 12.28
C GLY A 59 19.50 15.33 12.95
N TYR A 60 19.43 14.28 13.76
CA TYR A 60 18.22 13.92 14.52
C TYR A 60 17.96 14.94 15.64
N GLU A 61 18.98 15.35 16.38
CA GLU A 61 18.86 16.39 17.40
C GLU A 61 18.33 17.69 16.82
N TYR A 62 18.85 18.11 15.66
CA TYR A 62 18.36 19.29 14.96
C TYR A 62 16.88 19.15 14.56
N ILE A 63 16.48 18.01 14.02
CA ILE A 63 15.09 17.74 13.60
C ILE A 63 14.12 17.79 14.79
N PHE A 64 14.48 17.21 15.94
CA PHE A 64 13.60 17.12 17.11
C PHE A 64 13.68 18.36 18.01
N SER A 65 14.74 19.15 17.97
CA SER A 65 14.91 20.36 18.78
C SER A 65 14.43 21.63 18.07
N SER A 66 14.41 21.65 16.73
CA SER A 66 13.93 22.82 15.99
C SER A 66 12.42 22.99 16.12
N SER A 67 11.99 24.06 16.74
CA SER A 67 10.57 24.47 16.82
C SER A 67 9.95 24.82 15.46
N ASP A 68 10.76 25.09 14.45
CA ASP A 68 10.31 25.46 13.11
C ASP A 68 9.76 24.26 12.31
N TYR A 69 10.16 23.04 12.65
CA TYR A 69 9.71 21.81 11.99
C TYR A 69 8.82 21.01 12.95
N ASN A 70 7.51 21.10 12.78
CA ASN A 70 6.53 20.28 13.51
C ASN A 70 6.58 18.81 13.05
N ILE A 71 7.77 18.18 13.10
CA ILE A 71 7.99 16.82 12.59
C ILE A 71 7.16 15.80 13.34
N LEU A 72 7.03 15.93 14.66
CA LEU A 72 6.14 15.08 15.45
C LEU A 72 4.70 15.16 14.95
N ARG A 73 4.20 16.36 14.66
CA ARG A 73 2.86 16.56 14.09
C ARG A 73 2.74 15.95 12.69
N ALA A 74 3.78 16.08 11.87
CA ALA A 74 3.81 15.49 10.53
C ALA A 74 3.79 13.96 10.59
N ILE A 75 4.55 13.34 11.52
CA ILE A 75 4.55 11.90 11.76
C ILE A 75 3.16 11.44 12.22
N ILE A 76 2.57 12.11 13.20
CA ILE A 76 1.23 11.77 13.71
C ILE A 76 0.20 11.87 12.59
N ASN A 77 0.21 12.96 11.81
CA ASN A 77 -0.68 13.12 10.67
C ASN A 77 -0.50 11.99 9.64
N SER A 78 0.74 11.60 9.33
CA SER A 78 1.03 10.51 8.41
C SER A 78 0.49 9.18 8.94
N VAL A 79 0.62 8.91 10.23
CA VAL A 79 0.06 7.70 10.87
C VAL A 79 -1.46 7.71 10.81
N ILE A 80 -2.09 8.84 11.17
CA ILE A 80 -3.56 8.98 11.12
C ILE A 80 -4.07 8.75 9.69
N ILE A 81 -3.48 9.41 8.70
CA ILE A 81 -3.88 9.26 7.29
C ILE A 81 -3.70 7.83 6.81
N SER A 82 -2.56 7.21 7.12
CA SER A 82 -2.26 5.85 6.69
C SER A 82 -3.20 4.83 7.33
N VAL A 83 -3.41 4.90 8.64
CA VAL A 83 -4.28 3.96 9.36
C VAL A 83 -5.73 4.14 8.94
N SER A 84 -6.26 5.38 9.00
CA SER A 84 -7.64 5.66 8.65
C SER A 84 -7.93 5.40 7.17
N GLY A 85 -7.02 5.80 6.28
CA GLY A 85 -7.12 5.53 4.84
C GLY A 85 -7.14 4.03 4.54
N THR A 86 -6.26 3.25 5.19
CA THR A 86 -6.22 1.79 5.01
C THR A 86 -7.49 1.12 5.51
N VAL A 87 -7.95 1.44 6.72
CA VAL A 87 -9.17 0.87 7.30
C VAL A 87 -10.38 1.17 6.42
N LEU A 88 -10.54 2.41 5.99
CA LEU A 88 -11.64 2.81 5.10
C LEU A 88 -11.52 2.15 3.73
N SER A 89 -10.33 2.10 3.14
CA SER A 89 -10.09 1.45 1.84
C SER A 89 -10.43 -0.04 1.87
N VAL A 90 -10.02 -0.75 2.92
CA VAL A 90 -10.34 -2.17 3.09
C VAL A 90 -11.84 -2.36 3.29
N ALA A 91 -12.49 -1.58 4.16
CA ALA A 91 -13.92 -1.69 4.41
C ALA A 91 -14.74 -1.41 3.13
N VAL A 92 -14.45 -0.32 2.43
CA VAL A 92 -15.13 0.04 1.18
C VAL A 92 -14.90 -1.01 0.10
N SER A 93 -13.65 -1.51 -0.01
CA SER A 93 -13.32 -2.55 -1.00
C SER A 93 -14.04 -3.86 -0.72
N LEU A 94 -14.13 -4.31 0.54
CA LEU A 94 -14.86 -5.52 0.93
C LEU A 94 -16.35 -5.41 0.62
N ILE A 95 -17.00 -4.34 1.10
CA ILE A 95 -18.44 -4.13 0.91
C ILE A 95 -18.77 -4.03 -0.59
N THR A 96 -18.01 -3.24 -1.33
CA THR A 96 -18.22 -3.05 -2.76
C THR A 96 -17.99 -4.34 -3.54
N ALA A 97 -16.88 -5.03 -3.26
CA ALA A 97 -16.54 -6.28 -3.93
C ALA A 97 -17.57 -7.38 -3.65
N TYR A 98 -18.07 -7.47 -2.42
CA TYR A 98 -19.13 -8.40 -2.07
C TYR A 98 -20.42 -8.10 -2.87
N ALA A 99 -20.89 -6.86 -2.87
CA ALA A 99 -22.05 -6.45 -3.65
C ALA A 99 -21.86 -6.74 -5.15
N LEU A 100 -20.67 -6.46 -5.71
CA LEU A 100 -20.35 -6.72 -7.11
C LEU A 100 -20.17 -8.22 -7.45
N SER A 101 -20.01 -9.08 -6.46
CA SER A 101 -19.93 -10.53 -6.64
C SER A 101 -21.31 -11.19 -6.78
N LYS A 102 -22.38 -10.54 -6.33
CA LYS A 102 -23.72 -11.10 -6.30
C LYS A 102 -24.39 -11.04 -7.69
N LYS A 103 -24.76 -12.21 -8.22
CA LYS A 103 -25.37 -12.32 -9.55
C LYS A 103 -26.83 -11.84 -9.62
N TYR A 104 -27.51 -11.79 -8.48
CA TYR A 104 -28.92 -11.38 -8.39
C TYR A 104 -29.13 -9.86 -8.39
N VAL A 105 -28.06 -9.06 -8.27
CA VAL A 105 -28.14 -7.60 -8.32
C VAL A 105 -28.46 -7.13 -9.74
N VAL A 106 -29.56 -6.42 -9.90
CA VAL A 106 -30.01 -5.89 -11.19
C VAL A 106 -28.97 -4.90 -11.73
N GLY A 107 -28.60 -5.05 -13.00
CA GLY A 107 -27.63 -4.15 -13.64
C GLY A 107 -26.15 -4.44 -13.31
N ILE A 108 -25.85 -5.48 -12.52
CA ILE A 108 -24.48 -5.81 -12.06
C ILE A 108 -23.46 -5.87 -13.19
N LYS A 109 -23.85 -6.37 -14.39
CA LYS A 109 -22.95 -6.44 -15.55
C LYS A 109 -22.52 -5.04 -16.01
N GLY A 110 -23.47 -4.10 -16.10
CA GLY A 110 -23.18 -2.71 -16.49
C GLY A 110 -22.32 -1.99 -15.45
N ILE A 111 -22.62 -2.18 -14.16
CA ILE A 111 -21.84 -1.62 -13.06
C ILE A 111 -20.40 -2.15 -13.11
N ASN A 112 -20.21 -3.44 -13.32
CA ASN A 112 -18.88 -4.05 -13.45
C ASN A 112 -18.08 -3.49 -14.63
N VAL A 113 -18.73 -3.32 -15.77
CA VAL A 113 -18.10 -2.70 -16.96
C VAL A 113 -17.71 -1.26 -16.66
N PHE A 114 -18.58 -0.49 -16.01
CA PHE A 114 -18.27 0.87 -15.58
C PHE A 114 -17.03 0.93 -14.67
N TYR A 115 -16.94 0.05 -13.67
CA TYR A 115 -15.77 -0.04 -12.81
C TYR A 115 -14.50 -0.37 -13.57
N ILE A 116 -14.56 -1.31 -14.53
CA ILE A 116 -13.40 -1.66 -15.36
C ILE A 116 -12.98 -0.47 -16.25
N ILE A 117 -13.93 0.22 -16.88
CA ILE A 117 -13.63 1.39 -17.70
C ILE A 117 -12.94 2.48 -16.86
N THR A 118 -13.49 2.81 -15.69
CA THR A 118 -12.89 3.84 -14.82
C THR A 118 -11.51 3.48 -14.29
N MET A 119 -11.14 2.20 -14.26
CA MET A 119 -9.80 1.76 -13.91
C MET A 119 -8.75 2.17 -14.96
N PHE A 120 -9.13 2.16 -16.25
CA PHE A 120 -8.22 2.50 -17.36
C PHE A 120 -8.25 3.99 -17.73
N PHE A 121 -9.29 4.72 -17.35
CA PHE A 121 -9.48 6.14 -17.68
C PHE A 121 -9.38 7.00 -16.42
N ALA A 122 -8.18 7.44 -16.10
CA ALA A 122 -7.96 8.42 -15.02
C ALA A 122 -8.01 9.85 -15.60
N GLY A 123 -8.76 10.73 -14.95
CA GLY A 123 -8.85 12.13 -15.35
C GLY A 123 -7.56 12.93 -15.14
N GLY A 124 -6.62 12.39 -14.36
CA GLY A 124 -5.38 13.05 -13.99
C GLY A 124 -5.50 13.93 -12.74
N THR A 125 -4.40 14.56 -12.38
CA THR A 125 -4.27 15.31 -11.12
C THR A 125 -5.13 16.59 -11.10
N ILE A 126 -5.22 17.31 -12.24
CA ILE A 126 -5.96 18.57 -12.32
C ILE A 126 -7.47 18.36 -12.09
N PRO A 127 -8.16 17.46 -12.80
CA PRO A 127 -9.56 17.13 -12.52
C PRO A 127 -9.81 16.67 -11.08
N LEU A 128 -8.92 15.83 -10.53
CA LEU A 128 -9.03 15.38 -9.14
C LEU A 128 -8.97 16.57 -8.17
N TYR A 129 -8.03 17.49 -8.36
CA TYR A 129 -7.92 18.71 -7.55
C TYR A 129 -9.19 19.57 -7.62
N LEU A 130 -9.75 19.77 -8.83
CA LEU A 130 -10.97 20.54 -9.01
C LEU A 130 -12.16 19.91 -8.30
N VAL A 131 -12.30 18.58 -8.33
CA VAL A 131 -13.33 17.85 -7.60
C VAL A 131 -13.16 18.03 -6.10
N ILE A 132 -11.96 17.78 -5.56
CA ILE A 132 -11.67 17.93 -4.12
C ILE A 132 -12.00 19.34 -3.63
N ARG A 133 -11.61 20.36 -4.42
CA ARG A 133 -11.91 21.75 -4.12
C ARG A 133 -13.41 22.05 -4.21
N GLY A 134 -14.09 21.51 -5.23
CA GLY A 134 -15.52 21.72 -5.46
C GLY A 134 -16.42 21.13 -4.36
N ILE A 135 -15.99 20.01 -3.74
CA ILE A 135 -16.70 19.37 -2.61
C ILE A 135 -16.26 19.91 -1.24
N GLY A 136 -15.39 20.94 -1.20
CA GLY A 136 -15.01 21.60 0.05
C GLY A 136 -13.99 20.85 0.90
N LEU A 137 -13.30 19.84 0.35
CA LEU A 137 -12.30 19.06 1.08
C LEU A 137 -10.87 19.61 0.97
N TYR A 138 -10.69 20.71 0.22
CA TYR A 138 -9.39 21.36 0.05
C TYR A 138 -8.77 21.74 1.41
N ASP A 139 -7.47 21.51 1.56
CA ASP A 139 -6.67 21.77 2.77
C ASP A 139 -7.16 20.99 4.03
N THR A 140 -7.71 19.79 3.83
CA THR A 140 -8.11 18.90 4.91
C THR A 140 -7.45 17.53 4.77
N ILE A 141 -7.33 16.79 5.89
CA ILE A 141 -6.85 15.39 5.89
C ILE A 141 -7.75 14.51 4.99
N TRP A 142 -9.03 14.82 4.90
CA TRP A 142 -10.00 14.09 4.09
C TRP A 142 -9.71 14.17 2.58
N ALA A 143 -9.02 15.22 2.12
CA ALA A 143 -8.57 15.34 0.74
C ALA A 143 -7.62 14.20 0.32
N LEU A 144 -6.90 13.61 1.27
CA LEU A 144 -6.00 12.47 1.04
C LEU A 144 -6.70 11.13 1.27
N ILE A 145 -7.59 11.05 2.26
CA ILE A 145 -8.24 9.81 2.67
C ILE A 145 -9.35 9.41 1.68
N ILE A 146 -10.25 10.33 1.33
CA ILE A 146 -11.44 10.00 0.52
C ILE A 146 -11.09 9.48 -0.89
N PRO A 147 -10.19 10.11 -1.65
CA PRO A 147 -9.81 9.56 -2.96
C PRO A 147 -9.11 8.21 -2.87
N SER A 148 -8.30 7.99 -1.82
CA SER A 148 -7.53 6.76 -1.65
C SER A 148 -8.37 5.57 -1.18
N MET A 149 -9.54 5.79 -0.58
CA MET A 149 -10.39 4.70 -0.09
C MET A 149 -11.06 3.90 -1.22
N PHE A 150 -11.17 4.47 -2.44
CA PHE A 150 -11.73 3.80 -3.62
C PHE A 150 -10.63 3.27 -4.53
N SER A 151 -10.06 2.12 -4.19
CA SER A 151 -9.11 1.44 -5.06
C SER A 151 -9.84 0.40 -5.93
N LEU A 152 -10.06 0.74 -7.19
CA LEU A 152 -10.71 -0.16 -8.15
C LEU A 152 -9.96 -1.49 -8.31
N TYR A 153 -8.65 -1.44 -8.28
CA TYR A 153 -7.81 -2.65 -8.32
C TYR A 153 -8.10 -3.59 -7.14
N HIS A 154 -8.14 -3.06 -5.92
CA HIS A 154 -8.45 -3.86 -4.73
C HIS A 154 -9.86 -4.42 -4.77
N ILE A 155 -10.85 -3.63 -5.22
CA ILE A 155 -12.23 -4.06 -5.36
C ILE A 155 -12.33 -5.26 -6.34
N ILE A 156 -11.67 -5.20 -7.49
CA ILE A 156 -11.70 -6.28 -8.49
C ILE A 156 -10.97 -7.53 -7.97
N LEU A 157 -9.84 -7.35 -7.26
CA LEU A 157 -9.09 -8.43 -6.65
C LEU A 157 -9.93 -9.18 -5.61
N VAL A 158 -10.52 -8.47 -4.67
CA VAL A 158 -11.38 -9.02 -3.61
C VAL A 158 -12.64 -9.66 -4.19
N ARG A 159 -13.25 -9.04 -5.21
CA ARG A 159 -14.39 -9.61 -5.91
C ARG A 159 -14.03 -10.96 -6.57
N SER A 160 -12.85 -11.06 -7.17
CA SER A 160 -12.39 -12.33 -7.77
C SER A 160 -12.24 -13.42 -6.71
N TYR A 161 -11.81 -13.05 -5.51
CA TYR A 161 -11.78 -13.95 -4.36
C TYR A 161 -13.18 -14.43 -3.98
N PHE A 162 -14.16 -13.54 -3.85
CA PHE A 162 -15.54 -13.94 -3.56
C PHE A 162 -16.13 -14.89 -4.61
N TYR A 163 -15.79 -14.73 -5.89
CA TYR A 163 -16.21 -15.66 -6.93
C TYR A 163 -15.59 -17.06 -6.82
N SER A 164 -14.45 -17.19 -6.15
CA SER A 164 -13.78 -18.49 -5.94
C SER A 164 -14.38 -19.28 -4.79
N LEU A 165 -15.20 -18.66 -3.93
CA LEU A 165 -15.84 -19.34 -2.81
C LEU A 165 -16.98 -20.24 -3.30
N PRO A 166 -17.10 -21.48 -2.78
CA PRO A 166 -18.22 -22.35 -3.09
C PRO A 166 -19.55 -21.74 -2.65
N ALA A 167 -20.54 -21.69 -3.55
CA ALA A 167 -21.88 -21.16 -3.25
C ALA A 167 -22.56 -21.88 -2.06
N ALA A 168 -22.23 -23.17 -1.84
CA ALA A 168 -22.75 -23.94 -0.72
C ALA A 168 -22.47 -23.34 0.66
N LEU A 169 -21.35 -22.60 0.80
CA LEU A 169 -21.03 -21.92 2.08
C LEU A 169 -22.00 -20.77 2.36
N GLU A 170 -22.32 -20.00 1.35
CA GLU A 170 -23.27 -18.89 1.43
C GLU A 170 -24.69 -19.41 1.66
N GLU A 171 -25.10 -20.46 0.89
CA GLU A 171 -26.41 -21.08 1.06
C GLU A 171 -26.60 -21.68 2.47
N ALA A 172 -25.58 -22.34 3.04
CA ALA A 172 -25.62 -22.85 4.39
C ALA A 172 -25.80 -21.73 5.42
N ALA A 173 -25.04 -20.63 5.28
CA ALA A 173 -25.16 -19.47 6.17
C ALA A 173 -26.55 -18.81 6.08
N MET A 174 -27.15 -18.74 4.88
CA MET A 174 -28.51 -18.24 4.70
C MET A 174 -29.56 -19.14 5.38
N ILE A 175 -29.40 -20.47 5.33
CA ILE A 175 -30.27 -21.42 6.02
C ILE A 175 -30.18 -21.22 7.53
N ASP A 176 -29.00 -20.91 8.05
CA ASP A 176 -28.76 -20.60 9.48
C ASP A 176 -29.26 -19.18 9.87
N GLY A 177 -29.92 -18.44 8.95
CA GLY A 177 -30.51 -17.14 9.20
C GLY A 177 -29.52 -15.97 9.16
N ALA A 178 -28.36 -16.13 8.52
CA ALA A 178 -27.44 -15.03 8.29
C ALA A 178 -27.95 -14.14 7.16
N ASN A 179 -27.89 -12.82 7.38
CA ASN A 179 -28.11 -11.84 6.33
C ASN A 179 -26.78 -11.51 5.61
N ASP A 180 -26.84 -10.76 4.50
CA ASP A 180 -25.67 -10.40 3.68
C ASP A 180 -24.52 -9.78 4.50
N PHE A 181 -24.82 -9.00 5.54
CA PHE A 181 -23.80 -8.40 6.42
C PHE A 181 -23.13 -9.42 7.37
N LYS A 182 -23.80 -10.51 7.68
CA LYS A 182 -23.21 -11.58 8.50
C LYS A 182 -22.42 -12.57 7.66
N ILE A 183 -22.75 -12.66 6.37
CA ILE A 183 -22.05 -13.53 5.40
C ILE A 183 -20.77 -12.85 4.92
N LEU A 184 -20.73 -11.50 4.83
CA LEU A 184 -19.54 -10.72 4.51
C LEU A 184 -18.47 -10.84 5.59
#